data_025455b94ce5679460d4c9e796210586
#
_entry.id   025455b94ce5679460d4c9e796210586
#
_cell.length_a   1.000
_cell.length_b   1.000
_cell.length_c   1.000
_cell.angle_alpha   90.00
_cell.angle_beta   90.00
_cell.angle_gamma   90.00
#
_symmetry.space_group_name_H-M   'P 1'
#
loop_
_entity.id
_entity.type
_entity.pdbx_description
1 polymer ?
#
loop_
_entity_poly.entity_id
_entity_poly.type
_entity_poly.pdbx_seq_one_letter_code
_entity_poly.pdbx_strand_id
1 'polypeptide(L)'
;MKRRGFTLIEILVVIGIIATLMGVMIASVSTFLKSADKARCQELVSNTATALAALFQKEGAWPRALIKGNNGNNLLDENAALPLAKGKYMTLTQNSTGTKLSGYDRFGIVTPWAFKVIKQHGSSTTLSTKVPGGGTIQDHILHYALDLDGDGVIEGAPIGGESVSIRATAAVWCCGKDGKIEAYAAGLKTDDIYSWTIGQTREVQK
;
A
#
# COMPACT_ATOMS: atom_id res chain seq x y z
N MET A 1 12.42 46.95 -40.62
CA MET A 1 11.94 45.59 -40.37
C MET A 1 10.42 45.59 -40.28
N LYS A 2 9.69 44.95 -41.23
CA LYS A 2 8.23 44.81 -41.16
C LYS A 2 7.88 43.74 -40.12
N ARG A 3 7.24 44.11 -39.00
CA ARG A 3 6.69 43.16 -38.03
C ARG A 3 5.46 42.51 -38.67
N ARG A 4 5.50 41.22 -38.94
CA ARG A 4 4.33 40.43 -39.34
C ARG A 4 3.49 40.19 -38.08
N GLY A 5 2.28 40.74 -38.05
CA GLY A 5 1.31 40.44 -37.01
C GLY A 5 0.66 39.08 -37.27
N PHE A 6 0.29 38.36 -36.22
CA PHE A 6 -0.48 37.12 -36.31
C PHE A 6 -1.89 37.40 -36.79
N THR A 7 -2.42 36.54 -37.63
CA THR A 7 -3.82 36.64 -38.10
C THR A 7 -4.75 36.04 -37.04
N LEU A 8 -5.96 36.53 -36.96
CA LEU A 8 -6.97 36.03 -36.02
C LEU A 8 -7.25 34.54 -36.22
N ILE A 9 -7.20 34.07 -37.46
CA ILE A 9 -7.41 32.66 -37.82
C ILE A 9 -6.29 31.76 -37.34
N GLU A 10 -5.02 32.21 -37.35
CA GLU A 10 -3.89 31.44 -36.82
C GLU A 10 -4.04 31.18 -35.33
N ILE A 11 -4.45 32.18 -34.55
CA ILE A 11 -4.69 32.02 -33.14
C ILE A 11 -5.87 31.08 -32.88
N LEU A 12 -6.98 31.22 -33.65
CA LEU A 12 -8.16 30.38 -33.50
C LEU A 12 -7.87 28.91 -33.75
N VAL A 13 -7.06 28.58 -34.78
CA VAL A 13 -6.65 27.21 -35.07
C VAL A 13 -5.78 26.66 -33.95
N VAL A 14 -4.83 27.44 -33.44
CA VAL A 14 -3.95 26.99 -32.32
C VAL A 14 -4.74 26.68 -31.08
N ILE A 15 -5.66 27.56 -30.63
CA ILE A 15 -6.48 27.28 -29.44
C ILE A 15 -7.41 26.09 -29.67
N GLY A 16 -7.90 25.86 -30.90
CA GLY A 16 -8.69 24.68 -31.23
C GLY A 16 -7.91 23.38 -31.07
N ILE A 17 -6.65 23.34 -31.55
CA ILE A 17 -5.78 22.17 -31.37
C ILE A 17 -5.44 21.95 -29.87
N ILE A 18 -5.10 23.00 -29.14
CA ILE A 18 -4.81 22.90 -27.70
C ILE A 18 -6.01 22.38 -26.95
N ALA A 19 -7.21 22.88 -27.24
CA ALA A 19 -8.44 22.45 -26.56
C ALA A 19 -8.74 20.96 -26.81
N THR A 20 -8.54 20.46 -28.03
CA THR A 20 -8.74 19.02 -28.32
C THR A 20 -7.71 18.16 -27.64
N LEU A 21 -6.43 18.56 -27.63
CA LEU A 21 -5.36 17.80 -26.92
C LEU A 21 -5.59 17.77 -25.41
N MET A 22 -5.97 18.89 -24.79
CA MET A 22 -6.29 18.95 -23.37
C MET A 22 -7.46 18.01 -23.00
N GLY A 23 -8.49 17.95 -23.84
CA GLY A 23 -9.64 17.08 -23.60
C GLY A 23 -9.26 15.59 -23.49
N VAL A 24 -8.35 15.12 -24.34
CA VAL A 24 -7.86 13.74 -24.31
C VAL A 24 -6.91 13.49 -23.10
N MET A 25 -6.07 14.47 -22.76
CA MET A 25 -5.12 14.34 -21.64
C MET A 25 -5.81 14.16 -20.29
N ILE A 26 -6.88 14.91 -20.01
CA ILE A 26 -7.55 14.89 -18.70
C ILE A 26 -8.09 13.49 -18.37
N ALA A 27 -8.69 12.81 -19.33
CA ALA A 27 -9.21 11.45 -19.16
C ALA A 27 -8.08 10.42 -18.84
N SER A 28 -6.94 10.55 -19.54
CA SER A 28 -5.80 9.64 -19.39
C SER A 28 -5.10 9.78 -18.04
N VAL A 29 -4.95 11.01 -17.53
CA VAL A 29 -4.27 11.28 -16.24
C VAL A 29 -4.98 10.62 -15.07
N SER A 30 -6.30 10.63 -15.03
CA SER A 30 -7.05 10.03 -13.92
C SER A 30 -6.85 8.51 -13.81
N THR A 31 -6.78 7.83 -14.95
CA THR A 31 -6.53 6.38 -15.01
C THR A 31 -5.09 6.05 -14.62
N PHE A 32 -4.13 6.86 -15.08
CA PHE A 32 -2.72 6.70 -14.73
C PHE A 32 -2.47 6.86 -13.22
N LEU A 33 -3.09 7.85 -12.57
CA LEU A 33 -2.95 8.05 -11.12
C LEU A 33 -3.50 6.88 -10.30
N LYS A 34 -4.61 6.27 -10.73
CA LYS A 34 -5.16 5.07 -10.08
C LYS A 34 -4.21 3.88 -10.18
N SER A 35 -3.62 3.66 -11.35
CA SER A 35 -2.65 2.60 -11.58
C SER A 35 -1.36 2.82 -10.77
N ALA A 36 -0.91 4.06 -10.65
CA ALA A 36 0.27 4.42 -9.87
C ALA A 36 0.08 4.15 -8.36
N ASP A 37 -1.09 4.43 -7.79
CA ASP A 37 -1.35 4.14 -6.38
C ASP A 37 -1.39 2.63 -6.12
N LYS A 38 -1.96 1.84 -7.03
CA LYS A 38 -1.94 0.37 -6.95
C LYS A 38 -0.51 -0.18 -7.01
N ALA A 39 0.30 0.30 -7.94
CA ALA A 39 1.70 -0.11 -8.07
C ALA A 39 2.51 0.24 -6.81
N ARG A 40 2.31 1.44 -6.23
CA ARG A 40 2.95 1.83 -4.95
C ARG A 40 2.52 0.94 -3.80
N CYS A 41 1.25 0.51 -3.74
CA CYS A 41 0.79 -0.42 -2.72
C CYS A 41 1.42 -1.80 -2.90
N GLN A 42 1.54 -2.29 -4.13
CA GLN A 42 2.24 -3.56 -4.42
C GLN A 42 3.71 -3.50 -3.99
N GLU A 43 4.40 -2.42 -4.32
CA GLU A 43 5.78 -2.19 -3.89
C GLU A 43 5.90 -2.17 -2.36
N LEU A 44 5.01 -1.45 -1.67
CA LEU A 44 5.00 -1.34 -0.21
C LEU A 44 4.79 -2.72 0.44
N VAL A 45 3.82 -3.49 -0.01
CA VAL A 45 3.51 -4.83 0.49
C VAL A 45 4.70 -5.78 0.26
N SER A 46 5.28 -5.78 -0.94
CA SER A 46 6.45 -6.60 -1.27
C SER A 46 7.69 -6.23 -0.46
N ASN A 47 7.99 -4.94 -0.35
CA ASN A 47 9.13 -4.45 0.43
C ASN A 47 8.97 -4.76 1.92
N THR A 48 7.76 -4.67 2.45
CA THR A 48 7.48 -5.00 3.85
C THR A 48 7.64 -6.49 4.11
N ALA A 49 7.15 -7.35 3.24
CA ALA A 49 7.34 -8.80 3.35
C ALA A 49 8.84 -9.19 3.29
N THR A 50 9.58 -8.57 2.37
CA THR A 50 11.03 -8.77 2.25
C THR A 50 11.77 -8.29 3.50
N ALA A 51 11.37 -7.15 4.06
CA ALA A 51 11.96 -6.61 5.28
C ALA A 51 11.71 -7.51 6.51
N LEU A 52 10.50 -8.09 6.63
CA LEU A 52 10.18 -9.08 7.67
C LEU A 52 11.03 -10.34 7.51
N ALA A 53 11.13 -10.88 6.31
CA ALA A 53 11.96 -12.06 6.04
C ALA A 53 13.44 -11.79 6.34
N ALA A 54 13.97 -10.63 5.95
CA ALA A 54 15.35 -10.23 6.24
C ALA A 54 15.61 -10.07 7.75
N LEU A 55 14.62 -9.52 8.48
CA LEU A 55 14.67 -9.41 9.94
C LEU A 55 14.78 -10.80 10.57
N PHE A 56 13.94 -11.75 10.17
CA PHE A 56 13.98 -13.11 10.68
C PHE A 56 15.31 -13.82 10.36
N GLN A 57 15.79 -13.68 9.13
CA GLN A 57 17.10 -14.27 8.73
C GLN A 57 18.27 -13.74 9.55
N LYS A 58 18.24 -12.46 9.93
CA LYS A 58 19.31 -11.82 10.70
C LYS A 58 19.22 -12.10 12.19
N GLU A 59 18.03 -12.00 12.76
CA GLU A 59 17.83 -12.12 14.22
C GLU A 59 17.63 -13.59 14.66
N GLY A 60 17.26 -14.49 13.74
CA GLY A 60 17.00 -15.91 14.01
C GLY A 60 15.72 -16.17 14.80
N ALA A 61 14.97 -15.12 15.16
CA ALA A 61 13.72 -15.20 15.91
C ALA A 61 12.85 -13.97 15.67
N TRP A 62 11.55 -14.12 15.82
CA TRP A 62 10.63 -13.00 15.70
C TRP A 62 10.65 -12.12 16.97
N PRO A 63 10.75 -10.79 16.84
CA PRO A 63 10.58 -9.87 17.95
C PRO A 63 9.21 -10.01 18.63
N ARG A 64 9.17 -9.87 19.96
CA ARG A 64 7.92 -10.01 20.74
C ARG A 64 6.79 -9.09 20.26
N ALA A 65 7.11 -7.90 19.77
CA ALA A 65 6.11 -6.96 19.27
C ALA A 65 5.38 -7.53 18.04
N LEU A 66 6.11 -8.18 17.13
CA LEU A 66 5.54 -8.84 15.96
C LEU A 66 4.74 -10.09 16.33
N ILE A 67 5.26 -10.93 17.24
CA ILE A 67 4.52 -12.12 17.71
C ILE A 67 3.20 -11.71 18.36
N LYS A 68 3.21 -10.67 19.21
CA LYS A 68 2.00 -10.16 19.86
C LYS A 68 0.98 -9.64 18.86
N GLY A 69 1.42 -8.90 17.87
CA GLY A 69 0.53 -8.41 16.79
C GLY A 69 -0.01 -9.55 15.93
N ASN A 70 0.81 -10.54 15.60
CA ASN A 70 0.39 -11.73 14.83
C ASN A 70 -0.69 -12.55 15.55
N ASN A 71 -0.58 -12.70 16.87
CA ASN A 71 -1.56 -13.40 17.69
C ASN A 71 -2.76 -12.52 18.11
N GLY A 72 -2.79 -11.27 17.69
CA GLY A 72 -3.83 -10.30 18.01
C GLY A 72 -4.64 -9.89 16.78
N ASN A 73 -4.35 -8.70 16.26
CA ASN A 73 -5.08 -8.10 15.16
C ASN A 73 -4.42 -8.26 13.79
N ASN A 74 -3.23 -8.85 13.72
CA ASN A 74 -2.42 -9.01 12.51
C ASN A 74 -2.11 -7.69 11.78
N LEU A 75 -2.19 -6.54 12.45
CA LEU A 75 -1.91 -5.23 11.90
C LEU A 75 -0.46 -4.82 12.13
N LEU A 76 0.19 -4.31 11.10
CA LEU A 76 1.48 -3.63 11.20
C LEU A 76 1.30 -2.22 11.76
N ASP A 77 0.78 -2.15 12.98
CA ASP A 77 0.65 -0.92 13.74
C ASP A 77 2.03 -0.34 14.14
N GLU A 78 2.03 0.78 14.86
CA GLU A 78 3.27 1.44 15.30
C GLU A 78 4.19 0.48 16.07
N ASN A 79 3.64 -0.33 16.97
CA ASN A 79 4.42 -1.23 17.80
C ASN A 79 5.01 -2.41 17.01
N ALA A 80 4.22 -3.01 16.12
CA ALA A 80 4.65 -4.11 15.26
C ALA A 80 5.69 -3.66 14.22
N ALA A 81 5.59 -2.42 13.73
CA ALA A 81 6.53 -1.86 12.76
C ALA A 81 7.86 -1.39 13.38
N LEU A 82 7.93 -1.13 14.69
CA LEU A 82 9.13 -0.66 15.37
C LEU A 82 10.39 -1.53 15.15
N PRO A 83 10.35 -2.88 15.18
CA PRO A 83 11.52 -3.70 14.90
C PRO A 83 12.09 -3.48 13.50
N LEU A 84 11.22 -3.33 12.48
CA LEU A 84 11.63 -3.03 11.11
C LEU A 84 12.32 -1.66 11.02
N ALA A 85 11.82 -0.70 11.76
CA ALA A 85 12.37 0.64 11.86
C ALA A 85 13.75 0.66 12.50
N LYS A 86 13.87 0.08 13.71
CA LYS A 86 15.10 0.06 14.49
C LYS A 86 16.20 -0.76 13.81
N GLY A 87 15.85 -1.85 13.17
CA GLY A 87 16.77 -2.70 12.43
C GLY A 87 17.21 -2.14 11.07
N LYS A 88 16.65 -1.01 10.63
CA LYS A 88 16.89 -0.39 9.32
C LYS A 88 16.54 -1.31 8.13
N TYR A 89 15.59 -2.22 8.33
CA TYR A 89 15.11 -3.09 7.26
C TYR A 89 14.19 -2.37 6.27
N MET A 90 13.61 -1.24 6.71
CA MET A 90 12.86 -0.32 5.85
C MET A 90 13.39 1.11 6.00
N THR A 91 13.31 1.88 4.93
CA THR A 91 13.70 3.31 4.96
C THR A 91 12.72 4.10 5.82
N LEU A 92 13.26 4.76 6.85
CA LEU A 92 12.51 5.64 7.74
C LEU A 92 12.55 7.07 7.23
N THR A 93 11.41 7.72 7.19
CA THR A 93 11.33 9.17 6.99
C THR A 93 11.20 9.84 8.35
N GLN A 94 12.16 10.71 8.72
CA GLN A 94 12.06 11.51 9.94
C GLN A 94 11.16 12.72 9.70
N ASN A 95 10.24 12.95 10.62
CA ASN A 95 9.55 14.23 10.78
C ASN A 95 10.13 14.98 11.98
N SER A 96 9.80 16.29 12.09
CA SER A 96 10.18 17.14 13.21
C SER A 96 9.84 16.61 14.60
N THR A 97 8.98 15.61 14.69
CA THR A 97 8.47 14.98 15.93
C THR A 97 8.89 13.53 16.13
N GLY A 98 9.64 12.90 15.22
CA GLY A 98 10.08 11.52 15.38
C GLY A 98 10.46 10.79 14.10
N THR A 99 10.88 9.56 14.23
CA THR A 99 11.29 8.70 13.15
C THR A 99 10.05 8.08 12.49
N LYS A 100 9.91 8.24 11.17
CA LYS A 100 8.83 7.64 10.38
C LYS A 100 9.39 6.73 9.31
N LEU A 101 8.73 5.61 9.08
CA LEU A 101 8.95 4.76 7.92
C LEU A 101 8.40 5.44 6.66
N SER A 102 9.00 5.18 5.51
CA SER A 102 8.40 5.58 4.23
C SER A 102 7.04 4.88 4.07
N GLY A 103 5.97 5.66 3.95
CA GLY A 103 4.60 5.14 4.01
C GLY A 103 4.08 4.83 5.42
N TYR A 104 4.87 5.10 6.45
CA TYR A 104 4.55 4.90 7.86
C TYR A 104 4.18 6.22 8.53
N ASP A 105 3.17 6.19 9.36
CA ASP A 105 2.87 7.25 10.32
C ASP A 105 2.73 6.63 11.72
N ARG A 106 2.46 7.44 12.74
CA ARG A 106 2.17 6.99 14.13
C ARG A 106 1.09 5.90 14.23
N PHE A 107 0.41 5.58 13.17
CA PHE A 107 -0.60 4.52 13.11
C PHE A 107 -0.05 3.18 12.61
N GLY A 108 1.17 3.14 12.10
CA GLY A 108 1.76 1.96 11.49
C GLY A 108 2.07 2.12 10.01
N ILE A 109 2.22 1.02 9.29
CA ILE A 109 2.45 1.03 7.85
C ILE A 109 1.09 1.03 7.14
N VAL A 110 0.79 2.12 6.46
CA VAL A 110 -0.51 2.35 5.82
C VAL A 110 -0.43 2.37 4.30
N THR A 111 -1.53 2.05 3.64
CA THR A 111 -1.62 2.11 2.18
C THR A 111 -1.44 3.54 1.64
N PRO A 112 -1.07 3.71 0.36
CA PRO A 112 -0.91 5.03 -0.26
C PRO A 112 -2.18 5.90 -0.19
N TRP A 113 -3.35 5.31 -0.17
CA TRP A 113 -4.64 6.03 -0.08
C TRP A 113 -4.82 6.69 1.30
N ALA A 114 -4.59 5.94 2.38
CA ALA A 114 -4.62 6.48 3.74
C ALA A 114 -3.49 7.47 4.00
N PHE A 115 -2.29 7.19 3.48
CA PHE A 115 -1.15 8.09 3.62
C PHE A 115 -1.39 9.49 3.04
N LYS A 116 -2.10 9.59 1.92
CA LYS A 116 -2.51 10.88 1.35
C LYS A 116 -3.40 11.66 2.31
N VAL A 117 -4.36 11.00 2.97
CA VAL A 117 -5.27 11.63 3.95
C VAL A 117 -4.49 12.10 5.17
N ILE A 118 -3.63 11.25 5.72
CA ILE A 118 -2.77 11.59 6.87
C ILE A 118 -1.90 12.81 6.55
N LYS A 119 -1.31 12.83 5.36
CA LYS A 119 -0.46 13.94 4.93
C LYS A 119 -1.23 15.26 4.77
N GLN A 120 -2.49 15.20 4.30
CA GLN A 120 -3.33 16.39 4.13
C GLN A 120 -3.82 16.96 5.47
N HIS A 121 -4.15 16.12 6.44
CA HIS A 121 -4.73 16.52 7.72
C HIS A 121 -3.68 16.68 8.83
N GLY A 122 -2.42 16.37 8.56
CA GLY A 122 -1.33 16.52 9.51
C GLY A 122 -1.43 15.56 10.71
N SER A 123 -0.74 15.93 11.79
CA SER A 123 -0.56 15.10 12.97
C SER A 123 -1.84 14.85 13.80
N SER A 124 -2.91 15.56 13.54
CA SER A 124 -4.18 15.50 14.31
C SER A 124 -5.20 14.49 13.76
N THR A 125 -4.88 13.78 12.67
CA THR A 125 -5.78 12.82 12.05
C THR A 125 -5.98 11.59 12.94
N THR A 126 -7.22 11.19 13.17
CA THR A 126 -7.58 10.01 13.95
C THR A 126 -7.70 8.76 13.07
N LEU A 127 -7.54 7.56 13.67
CA LEU A 127 -7.69 6.28 12.95
C LEU A 127 -9.06 6.11 12.28
N SER A 128 -10.09 6.75 12.82
CA SER A 128 -11.47 6.69 12.28
C SER A 128 -11.74 7.64 11.11
N THR A 129 -10.75 8.43 10.69
CA THR A 129 -10.91 9.33 9.54
C THR A 129 -11.10 8.53 8.26
N LYS A 130 -12.16 8.87 7.51
CA LYS A 130 -12.51 8.20 6.25
C LYS A 130 -11.48 8.45 5.16
N VAL A 131 -11.17 7.41 4.41
CA VAL A 131 -10.27 7.44 3.26
C VAL A 131 -11.08 7.56 1.96
N PRO A 132 -10.68 8.42 1.01
CA PRO A 132 -11.33 8.49 -0.29
C PRO A 132 -11.22 7.15 -1.05
N GLY A 133 -12.35 6.50 -1.25
CA GLY A 133 -12.43 5.17 -1.85
C GLY A 133 -13.17 4.18 -0.98
N GLY A 134 -13.03 4.29 0.32
CA GLY A 134 -13.72 3.49 1.33
C GLY A 134 -12.88 3.28 2.58
N GLY A 135 -13.49 2.78 3.62
CA GLY A 135 -12.83 2.48 4.89
C GLY A 135 -12.33 3.69 5.67
N THR A 136 -11.62 3.41 6.75
CA THR A 136 -10.95 4.36 7.63
C THR A 136 -9.44 4.17 7.54
N ILE A 137 -8.65 5.05 8.16
CA ILE A 137 -7.17 4.89 8.22
C ILE A 137 -6.80 3.55 8.86
N GLN A 138 -7.55 3.10 9.86
CA GLN A 138 -7.31 1.81 10.52
C GLN A 138 -7.45 0.63 9.56
N ASP A 139 -8.47 0.63 8.71
CA ASP A 139 -8.71 -0.43 7.72
C ASP A 139 -7.61 -0.49 6.66
N HIS A 140 -6.90 0.60 6.48
CA HIS A 140 -5.79 0.74 5.52
C HIS A 140 -4.39 0.49 6.13
N ILE A 141 -4.27 0.05 7.39
CA ILE A 141 -3.02 -0.45 7.94
C ILE A 141 -2.71 -1.80 7.30
N LEU A 142 -1.44 -2.04 6.94
CA LEU A 142 -1.04 -3.34 6.38
C LEU A 142 -1.25 -4.45 7.40
N HIS A 143 -1.73 -5.59 6.90
CA HIS A 143 -1.83 -6.83 7.67
C HIS A 143 -0.61 -7.70 7.43
N TYR A 144 -0.30 -8.57 8.39
CA TYR A 144 0.78 -9.53 8.25
C TYR A 144 0.49 -10.84 8.99
N ALA A 145 1.17 -11.88 8.57
CA ALA A 145 1.26 -13.14 9.27
C ALA A 145 2.69 -13.69 9.18
N LEU A 146 3.11 -14.43 10.19
CA LEU A 146 4.46 -14.94 10.35
C LEU A 146 4.44 -16.45 10.51
N ASP A 147 5.43 -17.09 9.93
CA ASP A 147 5.82 -18.46 10.24
C ASP A 147 6.49 -18.46 11.62
N LEU A 148 5.80 -18.98 12.63
CA LEU A 148 6.26 -18.92 14.02
C LEU A 148 7.08 -20.15 14.41
N ASP A 149 6.89 -21.28 13.77
CA ASP A 149 7.56 -22.56 14.05
C ASP A 149 8.73 -22.86 13.10
N GLY A 150 8.85 -22.08 12.01
CA GLY A 150 9.98 -22.13 11.10
C GLY A 150 9.89 -23.26 10.07
N ASP A 151 8.71 -23.82 9.83
CA ASP A 151 8.49 -24.90 8.84
C ASP A 151 8.33 -24.38 7.41
N GLY A 152 8.28 -23.05 7.23
CA GLY A 152 8.11 -22.38 5.94
C GLY A 152 6.65 -22.24 5.51
N VAL A 153 5.70 -22.54 6.40
CA VAL A 153 4.24 -22.41 6.16
C VAL A 153 3.61 -21.56 7.25
N ILE A 154 2.90 -20.55 6.85
CA ILE A 154 2.06 -19.76 7.74
C ILE A 154 0.69 -20.41 7.76
N GLU A 155 0.30 -21.01 8.87
CA GLU A 155 -1.00 -21.62 9.03
C GLU A 155 -2.01 -20.62 9.59
N GLY A 156 -3.24 -20.67 9.06
CA GLY A 156 -4.36 -19.93 9.64
C GLY A 156 -4.30 -18.40 9.51
N ALA A 157 -3.63 -17.86 8.48
CA ALA A 157 -3.64 -16.42 8.25
C ALA A 157 -5.08 -15.90 8.05
N PRO A 158 -5.54 -14.92 8.87
CA PRO A 158 -6.94 -14.45 8.83
C PRO A 158 -7.12 -13.45 7.68
N ILE A 159 -7.62 -13.90 6.55
CA ILE A 159 -7.82 -13.07 5.35
C ILE A 159 -9.31 -13.08 5.00
N GLY A 160 -9.94 -11.90 5.07
CA GLY A 160 -11.35 -11.74 4.72
C GLY A 160 -12.32 -12.66 5.47
N GLY A 161 -11.98 -13.02 6.71
CA GLY A 161 -12.76 -13.95 7.53
C GLY A 161 -12.46 -15.44 7.27
N GLU A 162 -11.54 -15.75 6.37
CA GLU A 162 -11.07 -17.11 6.09
C GLU A 162 -9.72 -17.37 6.74
N SER A 163 -9.46 -18.66 7.03
CA SER A 163 -8.16 -19.14 7.53
C SER A 163 -7.37 -19.70 6.34
N VAL A 164 -6.30 -19.01 5.95
CA VAL A 164 -5.54 -19.35 4.73
C VAL A 164 -4.15 -19.83 5.11
N SER A 165 -3.69 -20.94 4.51
CA SER A 165 -2.32 -21.43 4.64
C SER A 165 -1.45 -20.86 3.51
N ILE A 166 -0.29 -20.28 3.85
CA ILE A 166 0.58 -19.57 2.92
C ILE A 166 2.00 -20.10 3.07
N ARG A 167 2.62 -20.51 1.96
CA ARG A 167 4.04 -20.91 1.95
C ARG A 167 4.92 -19.66 1.90
N ALA A 168 5.35 -19.20 3.05
CA ALA A 168 6.23 -18.04 3.21
C ALA A 168 6.73 -17.94 4.65
N THR A 169 7.90 -17.36 4.87
CA THR A 169 8.39 -16.99 6.21
C THR A 169 7.58 -15.82 6.80
N ALA A 170 7.16 -14.89 5.95
CA ALA A 170 6.29 -13.77 6.31
C ALA A 170 5.37 -13.44 5.15
N ALA A 171 4.11 -13.21 5.43
CA ALA A 171 3.11 -12.77 4.49
C ALA A 171 2.60 -11.39 4.88
N VAL A 172 2.40 -10.51 3.90
CA VAL A 172 1.86 -9.16 4.09
C VAL A 172 0.77 -8.92 3.06
N TRP A 173 -0.32 -8.31 3.50
CA TRP A 173 -1.40 -7.94 2.59
C TRP A 173 -2.06 -6.63 3.02
N CYS A 174 -2.79 -6.04 2.11
CA CYS A 174 -3.60 -4.85 2.39
C CYS A 174 -4.94 -4.94 1.68
N CYS A 175 -5.91 -4.26 2.25
CA CYS A 175 -7.13 -3.90 1.55
C CYS A 175 -6.78 -3.09 0.30
N GLY A 176 -7.56 -3.21 -0.71
CA GLY A 176 -7.47 -2.36 -1.88
C GLY A 176 -7.79 -0.90 -1.58
N LYS A 177 -8.40 -0.24 -2.54
CA LYS A 177 -8.79 1.17 -2.41
C LYS A 177 -10.02 1.34 -1.53
N ASP A 178 -10.89 0.34 -1.46
CA ASP A 178 -12.18 0.43 -0.77
C ASP A 178 -12.09 0.23 0.75
N GLY A 179 -10.92 -0.16 1.27
CA GLY A 179 -10.68 -0.35 2.70
C GLY A 179 -11.30 -1.61 3.27
N LYS A 180 -11.59 -2.61 2.42
CA LYS A 180 -12.12 -3.90 2.83
C LYS A 180 -11.17 -5.01 2.41
N ILE A 181 -11.07 -6.04 3.21
CA ILE A 181 -10.38 -7.28 2.84
C ILE A 181 -11.46 -8.30 2.52
N GLU A 182 -11.54 -8.67 1.25
CA GLU A 182 -12.47 -9.68 0.79
C GLU A 182 -11.94 -11.08 1.09
N ALA A 183 -12.88 -12.07 1.07
CA ALA A 183 -12.53 -13.47 1.22
C ALA A 183 -11.49 -13.89 0.17
N TYR A 184 -10.43 -14.58 0.59
CA TYR A 184 -9.33 -14.99 -0.31
C TYR A 184 -9.81 -15.86 -1.48
N ALA A 185 -10.82 -16.70 -1.23
CA ALA A 185 -11.46 -17.53 -2.26
C ALA A 185 -12.26 -16.74 -3.31
N ALA A 186 -12.62 -15.49 -3.05
CA ALA A 186 -13.35 -14.64 -4.01
C ALA A 186 -12.54 -14.31 -5.28
N GLY A 187 -11.23 -14.58 -5.26
CA GLY A 187 -10.37 -14.62 -6.44
C GLY A 187 -10.12 -13.27 -7.09
N LEU A 188 -10.16 -13.24 -8.42
CA LEU A 188 -9.70 -12.12 -9.27
C LEU A 188 -10.53 -10.83 -9.23
N LYS A 189 -11.62 -10.78 -8.48
CA LYS A 189 -12.53 -9.62 -8.44
C LYS A 189 -12.17 -8.61 -7.34
N THR A 190 -11.19 -8.92 -6.49
CA THR A 190 -10.78 -8.07 -5.39
C THR A 190 -9.71 -7.08 -5.83
N ASP A 191 -9.69 -5.92 -5.22
CA ASP A 191 -8.60 -4.95 -5.39
C ASP A 191 -7.51 -5.09 -4.30
N ASP A 192 -7.63 -6.11 -3.44
CA ASP A 192 -6.66 -6.49 -2.42
C ASP A 192 -5.30 -6.88 -3.01
N ILE A 193 -4.26 -6.63 -2.26
CA ILE A 193 -2.88 -6.91 -2.66
C ILE A 193 -2.21 -7.82 -1.63
N TYR A 194 -1.66 -8.92 -2.11
CA TYR A 194 -1.02 -9.95 -1.31
C TYR A 194 0.45 -10.12 -1.73
N SER A 195 1.40 -10.14 -0.80
CA SER A 195 2.84 -10.22 -1.10
C SER A 195 3.23 -11.48 -1.88
N TRP A 196 2.60 -12.60 -1.62
CA TRP A 196 2.89 -13.90 -2.25
C TRP A 196 2.26 -14.09 -3.63
N THR A 197 1.41 -13.17 -4.08
CA THR A 197 0.81 -13.20 -5.42
C THR A 197 1.41 -12.17 -6.37
N ILE A 198 2.29 -11.29 -5.88
CA ILE A 198 2.93 -10.27 -6.71
C ILE A 198 3.89 -10.97 -7.70
N GLY A 199 3.70 -10.72 -9.00
CA GLY A 199 4.50 -11.32 -10.07
C GLY A 199 4.03 -12.71 -10.52
N GLN A 200 3.05 -13.31 -9.86
CA GLN A 200 2.41 -14.53 -10.35
C GLN A 200 1.28 -14.17 -11.30
N THR A 201 1.36 -14.66 -12.53
CA THR A 201 0.19 -14.69 -13.41
C THR A 201 -0.75 -15.74 -12.82
N ARG A 202 -1.87 -15.31 -12.24
CA ARG A 202 -2.89 -16.25 -11.76
C ARG A 202 -3.44 -17.00 -12.96
N GLU A 203 -2.95 -18.20 -13.19
CA GLU A 203 -3.65 -19.15 -14.04
C GLU A 203 -4.96 -19.50 -13.32
N VAL A 204 -6.07 -19.13 -13.95
CA VAL A 204 -7.39 -19.55 -13.54
C VAL A 204 -7.44 -21.06 -13.78
N GLN A 205 -7.19 -21.87 -12.76
CA GLN A 205 -7.60 -23.27 -12.82
C GLN A 205 -9.13 -23.29 -12.91
N LYS A 206 -9.61 -23.68 -14.09
CA LYS A 206 -11.02 -23.98 -14.36
C LYS A 206 -11.42 -25.28 -13.68
#